data_38d833bfa533dd5b22713aadfe244ded
#
_entry.id   38d833bfa533dd5b22713aadfe244ded
#
_cell.length_a   1.000
_cell.length_b   1.000
_cell.length_c   1.000
_cell.angle_alpha   90.00
_cell.angle_beta   90.00
_cell.angle_gamma   90.00
#
_symmetry.space_group_name_H-M   'P 1'
#
loop_
_entity.id
_entity.type
_entity.pdbx_description
1 polymer ?
#
loop_
_entity_poly.entity_id
_entity_poly.type
_entity_poly.pdbx_seq_one_letter_code
_entity_poly.pdbx_strand_id
1 'polypeptide(L)'
;MMVSCAEKVVEEPENLIPKEQMMDILHDLAIFNAAQATTSRKFKDSRIDIMDFIYTKYDIDSAQFSQSDLYYASLPLEYQAIYEGVEAKVKQKKDTLEAIGKRRNDSVRAASLKRTDSIKAVREANEKKSNSSS
;
A
#
# COMPACT_ATOMS: atom_id res chain seq x y z
N MET A 1 38.64 -37.24 -0.49
CA MET A 1 38.74 -35.80 -0.71
C MET A 1 37.50 -35.16 -0.17
N MET A 2 37.60 -34.54 0.99
CA MET A 2 36.49 -33.75 1.55
C MET A 2 36.54 -32.36 0.92
N VAL A 3 35.61 -32.07 -0.01
CA VAL A 3 35.36 -30.73 -0.45
C VAL A 3 34.55 -30.08 0.65
N SER A 4 35.25 -29.40 1.55
CA SER A 4 34.61 -28.47 2.47
C SER A 4 34.08 -27.31 1.64
N CYS A 5 32.76 -27.30 1.33
CA CYS A 5 32.07 -26.10 0.98
C CYS A 5 32.09 -25.23 2.24
N ALA A 6 33.06 -24.35 2.34
CA ALA A 6 32.99 -23.23 3.26
C ALA A 6 31.84 -22.37 2.76
N GLU A 7 30.64 -22.59 3.30
CA GLU A 7 29.55 -21.59 3.20
C GLU A 7 30.15 -20.29 3.72
N LYS A 8 30.26 -19.30 2.84
CA LYS A 8 30.60 -17.94 3.26
C LYS A 8 29.49 -17.51 4.21
N VAL A 9 29.77 -17.59 5.50
CA VAL A 9 28.89 -17.02 6.51
C VAL A 9 28.84 -15.53 6.25
N VAL A 10 27.67 -15.01 5.94
CA VAL A 10 27.46 -13.58 5.79
C VAL A 10 27.51 -12.99 7.19
N GLU A 11 28.47 -12.10 7.44
CA GLU A 11 28.59 -11.42 8.73
C GLU A 11 27.49 -10.36 8.87
N GLU A 12 27.03 -10.19 10.10
CA GLU A 12 26.07 -9.13 10.43
C GLU A 12 26.72 -7.76 10.22
N PRO A 13 26.11 -6.88 9.39
CA PRO A 13 26.64 -5.53 9.20
C PRO A 13 26.53 -4.70 10.48
N GLU A 14 27.49 -3.83 10.75
CA GLU A 14 27.48 -2.94 11.91
C GLU A 14 26.25 -2.01 11.93
N ASN A 15 25.76 -1.63 10.77
CA ASN A 15 24.59 -0.77 10.57
C ASN A 15 23.39 -1.55 10.04
N LEU A 16 23.17 -2.78 10.53
CA LEU A 16 22.06 -3.61 10.12
C LEU A 16 20.71 -2.85 10.30
N ILE A 17 19.91 -2.84 9.23
CA ILE A 17 18.55 -2.32 9.31
C ILE A 17 17.72 -3.24 10.20
N PRO A 18 17.03 -2.71 11.24
CA PRO A 18 16.16 -3.52 12.09
C PRO A 18 15.09 -4.25 11.28
N LYS A 19 14.73 -5.46 11.69
CA LYS A 19 13.79 -6.33 10.96
C LYS A 19 12.46 -5.62 10.66
N GLU A 20 11.90 -4.89 11.62
CA GLU A 20 10.64 -4.16 11.42
C GLU A 20 10.76 -3.04 10.38
N GLN A 21 11.87 -2.32 10.42
CA GLN A 21 12.14 -1.29 9.41
C GLN A 21 12.36 -1.91 8.03
N MET A 22 13.02 -3.07 7.95
CA MET A 22 13.15 -3.81 6.69
C MET A 22 11.79 -4.25 6.15
N MET A 23 10.87 -4.71 7.00
CA MET A 23 9.50 -5.01 6.60
C MET A 23 8.76 -3.77 6.06
N ASP A 24 8.94 -2.61 6.69
CA ASP A 24 8.31 -1.37 6.22
C ASP A 24 8.86 -0.91 4.88
N ILE A 25 10.17 -1.01 4.67
CA ILE A 25 10.82 -0.71 3.39
C ILE A 25 10.29 -1.62 2.28
N LEU A 26 10.28 -2.92 2.52
CA LEU A 26 9.81 -3.90 1.54
C LEU A 26 8.29 -3.76 1.27
N HIS A 27 7.51 -3.41 2.28
CA HIS A 27 6.10 -3.07 2.12
C HIS A 27 5.91 -1.86 1.20
N ASP A 28 6.64 -0.77 1.42
CA ASP A 28 6.55 0.42 0.59
C ASP A 28 6.95 0.14 -0.86
N LEU A 29 8.01 -0.67 -1.06
CA LEU A 29 8.42 -1.13 -2.38
C LEU A 29 7.33 -1.96 -3.07
N ALA A 30 6.68 -2.86 -2.34
CA ALA A 30 5.58 -3.68 -2.87
C ALA A 30 4.37 -2.82 -3.28
N ILE A 31 3.98 -1.85 -2.46
CA ILE A 31 2.89 -0.91 -2.77
C ILE A 31 3.23 -0.07 -4.00
N PHE A 32 4.45 0.45 -4.08
CA PHE A 32 4.89 1.25 -5.23
C PHE A 32 4.89 0.44 -6.53
N ASN A 33 5.42 -0.79 -6.50
CA ASN A 33 5.42 -1.68 -7.65
C ASN A 33 4.00 -2.03 -8.12
N ALA A 34 3.07 -2.26 -7.18
CA ALA A 34 1.67 -2.49 -7.49
C ALA A 34 1.02 -1.24 -8.12
N ALA A 35 1.32 -0.04 -7.62
CA ALA A 35 0.84 1.21 -8.18
C ALA A 35 1.36 1.46 -9.60
N GLN A 36 2.64 1.17 -9.85
CA GLN A 36 3.22 1.28 -11.20
C GLN A 36 2.57 0.31 -12.21
N ALA A 37 2.21 -0.89 -11.76
CA ALA A 37 1.57 -1.89 -12.63
C ALA A 37 0.14 -1.48 -13.05
N THR A 38 -0.56 -0.73 -12.20
CA THR A 38 -1.98 -0.37 -12.39
C THR A 38 -2.18 1.03 -12.99
N THR A 39 -1.17 1.89 -12.94
CA THR A 39 -1.32 3.29 -13.35
C THR A 39 -0.79 3.52 -14.77
N SER A 40 -1.60 4.25 -15.56
CA SER A 40 -1.31 4.65 -16.94
C SER A 40 0.03 5.40 -17.08
N ARG A 41 0.53 5.45 -18.32
CA ARG A 41 1.78 6.10 -18.81
C ARG A 41 2.25 7.35 -18.06
N LYS A 42 1.36 8.16 -17.46
CA LYS A 42 1.72 9.39 -16.73
C LYS A 42 2.60 9.13 -15.50
N PHE A 43 2.50 7.97 -14.87
CA PHE A 43 3.32 7.61 -13.71
C PHE A 43 4.70 7.10 -14.13
N LYS A 44 4.81 6.52 -15.33
CA LYS A 44 6.09 6.08 -15.90
C LYS A 44 6.97 7.24 -16.36
N ASP A 45 6.37 8.38 -16.69
CA ASP A 45 7.06 9.61 -17.08
C ASP A 45 7.52 10.47 -15.89
N SER A 46 6.95 10.27 -14.70
CA SER A 46 7.50 10.85 -13.48
C SER A 46 8.72 10.03 -13.08
N ARG A 47 9.90 10.62 -13.29
CA ARG A 47 11.20 10.06 -12.90
C ARG A 47 11.36 10.00 -11.37
N ILE A 48 10.37 9.47 -10.66
CA ILE A 48 10.51 9.24 -9.22
C ILE A 48 11.33 7.96 -9.08
N ASP A 49 12.58 8.11 -8.72
CA ASP A 49 13.38 6.97 -8.30
C ASP A 49 12.86 6.51 -6.93
N ILE A 50 12.21 5.35 -6.92
CA ILE A 50 11.67 4.79 -5.68
C ILE A 50 12.76 4.52 -4.66
N MET A 51 13.96 4.17 -5.12
CA MET A 51 15.05 3.88 -4.21
C MET A 51 15.55 5.17 -3.53
N ASP A 52 15.64 6.27 -4.24
CA ASP A 52 15.97 7.57 -3.65
C ASP A 52 14.93 8.00 -2.62
N PHE A 53 13.64 7.78 -2.92
CA PHE A 53 12.56 8.01 -1.97
C PHE A 53 12.70 7.15 -0.71
N ILE A 54 12.96 5.86 -0.86
CA ILE A 54 13.15 4.91 0.25
C ILE A 54 14.35 5.31 1.11
N TYR A 55 15.48 5.60 0.48
CA TYR A 55 16.70 5.99 1.20
C TYR A 55 16.49 7.26 2.02
N THR A 56 15.83 8.25 1.44
CA THR A 56 15.50 9.49 2.14
C THR A 56 14.50 9.26 3.27
N LYS A 57 13.43 8.50 3.02
CA LYS A 57 12.36 8.26 4.00
C LYS A 57 12.85 7.54 5.25
N TYR A 58 13.74 6.56 5.07
CA TYR A 58 14.20 5.70 6.14
C TYR A 58 15.59 6.08 6.69
N ASP A 59 16.18 7.16 6.17
CA ASP A 59 17.51 7.67 6.53
C ASP A 59 18.59 6.56 6.44
N ILE A 60 18.62 5.89 5.29
CA ILE A 60 19.54 4.81 4.96
C ILE A 60 20.23 5.09 3.62
N ASP A 61 21.31 4.39 3.35
CA ASP A 61 21.96 4.39 2.05
C ASP A 61 21.85 3.04 1.32
N SER A 62 22.26 3.03 0.06
CA SER A 62 22.18 1.85 -0.78
C SER A 62 23.06 0.69 -0.28
N ALA A 63 24.21 1.02 0.32
CA ALA A 63 25.13 0.00 0.86
C ALA A 63 24.53 -0.65 2.10
N GLN A 64 23.98 0.15 3.02
CA GLN A 64 23.29 -0.33 4.22
C GLN A 64 22.11 -1.23 3.85
N PHE A 65 21.28 -0.81 2.89
CA PHE A 65 20.15 -1.61 2.42
C PHE A 65 20.63 -2.95 1.82
N SER A 66 21.58 -2.91 0.89
CA SER A 66 22.08 -4.11 0.22
C SER A 66 22.75 -5.11 1.18
N GLN A 67 23.52 -4.61 2.13
CA GLN A 67 24.20 -5.46 3.13
C GLN A 67 23.18 -6.08 4.09
N SER A 68 22.18 -5.32 4.50
CA SER A 68 21.10 -5.81 5.38
C SER A 68 20.25 -6.87 4.68
N ASP A 69 19.88 -6.64 3.42
CA ASP A 69 19.12 -7.59 2.62
C ASP A 69 19.91 -8.92 2.42
N LEU A 70 21.19 -8.81 2.09
CA LEU A 70 22.06 -9.98 1.94
C LEU A 70 22.21 -10.76 3.25
N TYR A 71 22.35 -10.06 4.38
CA TYR A 71 22.42 -10.69 5.69
C TYR A 71 21.14 -11.45 6.02
N TYR A 72 19.96 -10.82 5.91
CA TYR A 72 18.69 -11.49 6.15
C TYR A 72 18.45 -12.65 5.18
N ALA A 73 18.81 -12.50 3.92
CA ALA A 73 18.70 -13.57 2.91
C ALA A 73 19.57 -14.79 3.25
N SER A 74 20.66 -14.60 4.01
CA SER A 74 21.50 -15.71 4.50
C SER A 74 20.89 -16.48 5.68
N LEU A 75 19.82 -15.95 6.27
CA LEU A 75 19.11 -16.52 7.42
C LEU A 75 17.68 -16.92 7.01
N PRO A 76 17.44 -18.15 6.53
CA PRO A 76 16.17 -18.54 5.91
C PRO A 76 14.94 -18.28 6.76
N LEU A 77 15.00 -18.54 8.08
CA LEU A 77 13.87 -18.32 8.99
C LEU A 77 13.58 -16.83 9.22
N GLU A 78 14.63 -16.02 9.31
CA GLU A 78 14.50 -14.57 9.45
C GLU A 78 13.95 -13.94 8.17
N TYR A 79 14.44 -14.37 7.02
CA TYR A 79 13.98 -13.93 5.72
C TYR A 79 12.50 -14.25 5.50
N GLN A 80 12.10 -15.49 5.81
CA GLN A 80 10.70 -15.90 5.77
C GLN A 80 9.83 -15.03 6.68
N ALA A 81 10.25 -14.79 7.92
CA ALA A 81 9.50 -13.96 8.86
C ALA A 81 9.31 -12.51 8.37
N ILE A 82 10.34 -11.95 7.71
CA ILE A 82 10.26 -10.62 7.09
C ILE A 82 9.19 -10.62 5.99
N TYR A 83 9.21 -11.58 5.07
CA TYR A 83 8.24 -11.64 3.97
C TYR A 83 6.81 -11.90 4.46
N GLU A 84 6.61 -12.77 5.44
CA GLU A 84 5.31 -12.97 6.08
C GLU A 84 4.78 -11.68 6.73
N GLY A 85 5.66 -10.91 7.37
CA GLY A 85 5.35 -9.60 7.92
C GLY A 85 4.96 -8.58 6.84
N VAL A 86 5.64 -8.59 5.71
CA VAL A 86 5.33 -7.75 4.55
C VAL A 86 3.95 -8.11 3.99
N GLU A 87 3.67 -9.39 3.77
CA GLU A 87 2.36 -9.87 3.29
C GLU A 87 1.22 -9.44 4.23
N ALA A 88 1.41 -9.58 5.54
CA ALA A 88 0.43 -9.15 6.53
C ALA A 88 0.16 -7.63 6.45
N LYS A 89 1.20 -6.81 6.30
CA LYS A 89 1.08 -5.35 6.14
C LYS A 89 0.35 -4.96 4.84
N VAL A 90 0.69 -5.61 3.72
CA VAL A 90 0.03 -5.40 2.42
C VAL A 90 -1.45 -5.77 2.51
N LYS A 91 -1.77 -6.92 3.11
CA LYS A 91 -3.14 -7.36 3.31
C LYS A 91 -3.93 -6.37 4.18
N GLN A 92 -3.37 -5.93 5.29
CA GLN A 92 -4.00 -4.95 6.17
C GLN A 92 -4.27 -3.63 5.43
N LYS A 93 -3.33 -3.17 4.63
CA LYS A 93 -3.50 -1.95 3.80
C LYS A 93 -4.64 -2.11 2.80
N LYS A 94 -4.71 -3.25 2.13
CA LYS A 94 -5.78 -3.59 1.17
C LYS A 94 -7.14 -3.60 1.87
N ASP A 95 -7.27 -4.33 2.98
CA ASP A 95 -8.51 -4.43 3.74
C ASP A 95 -8.99 -3.04 4.22
N THR A 96 -8.07 -2.20 4.67
CA THR A 96 -8.37 -0.81 5.08
C THR A 96 -8.88 0.02 3.92
N LEU A 97 -8.23 -0.05 2.75
CA LEU A 97 -8.66 0.69 1.56
C LEU A 97 -10.02 0.23 1.03
N GLU A 98 -10.29 -1.08 1.07
CA GLU A 98 -11.58 -1.65 0.70
C GLU A 98 -12.69 -1.17 1.66
N ALA A 99 -12.44 -1.15 2.96
CA ALA A 99 -13.38 -0.64 3.96
C ALA A 99 -13.68 0.85 3.77
N ILE A 100 -12.67 1.66 3.47
CA ILE A 100 -12.82 3.09 3.16
C ILE A 100 -13.64 3.27 1.88
N GLY A 101 -13.33 2.52 0.84
CA GLY A 101 -14.06 2.53 -0.43
C GLY A 101 -15.53 2.19 -0.25
N LYS A 102 -15.84 1.14 0.52
CA LYS A 102 -17.22 0.75 0.85
C LYS A 102 -17.96 1.86 1.58
N ARG A 103 -17.38 2.43 2.64
CA ARG A 103 -18.00 3.55 3.38
C ARG A 103 -18.29 4.74 2.49
N ARG A 104 -17.37 5.08 1.60
CA ARG A 104 -17.53 6.18 0.64
C ARG A 104 -18.69 5.90 -0.32
N ASN A 105 -18.76 4.70 -0.88
CA ASN A 105 -19.85 4.31 -1.78
C ASN A 105 -21.21 4.32 -1.07
N ASP A 106 -21.29 3.81 0.16
CA ASP A 106 -22.51 3.81 0.96
C ASP A 106 -22.96 5.26 1.27
N SER A 107 -22.02 6.14 1.60
CA SER A 107 -22.31 7.56 1.85
C SER A 107 -22.82 8.28 0.60
N VAL A 108 -22.20 8.05 -0.55
CA VAL A 108 -22.64 8.63 -1.84
C VAL A 108 -24.03 8.12 -2.20
N ARG A 109 -24.28 6.82 -2.01
CA ARG A 109 -25.60 6.22 -2.26
C ARG A 109 -26.68 6.80 -1.36
N ALA A 110 -26.40 6.94 -0.07
CA ALA A 110 -27.34 7.55 0.88
C ALA A 110 -27.66 9.01 0.53
N ALA A 111 -26.66 9.80 0.14
CA ALA A 111 -26.84 11.18 -0.31
C ALA A 111 -27.67 11.26 -1.60
N SER A 112 -27.46 10.34 -2.53
CA SER A 112 -28.24 10.24 -3.78
C SER A 112 -29.71 9.91 -3.51
N LEU A 113 -29.99 8.97 -2.62
CA LEU A 113 -31.37 8.62 -2.23
C LEU A 113 -32.08 9.81 -1.58
N LYS A 114 -31.45 10.51 -0.63
CA LYS A 114 -32.03 11.72 -0.03
C LYS A 114 -32.36 12.79 -1.06
N ARG A 115 -31.50 12.99 -2.05
CA ARG A 115 -31.72 13.95 -3.14
C ARG A 115 -32.94 13.56 -3.99
N THR A 116 -33.05 12.27 -4.33
CA THR A 116 -34.19 11.74 -5.09
C THR A 116 -35.50 11.91 -4.35
N ASP A 117 -35.51 11.58 -3.05
CA ASP A 117 -36.70 11.74 -2.20
C ASP A 117 -37.10 13.21 -2.07
N SER A 118 -36.16 14.14 -1.94
CA SER A 118 -36.42 15.58 -1.90
C SER A 118 -37.00 16.08 -3.21
N ILE A 119 -36.50 15.66 -4.34
CA ILE A 119 -37.02 16.02 -5.67
C ILE A 119 -38.46 15.50 -5.83
N LYS A 120 -38.72 14.26 -5.42
CA LYS A 120 -40.05 13.65 -5.47
C LYS A 120 -41.05 14.44 -4.61
N ALA A 121 -40.66 14.79 -3.38
CA ALA A 121 -41.50 15.59 -2.47
C ALA A 121 -41.86 16.97 -3.06
N VAL A 122 -40.90 17.66 -3.68
CA VAL A 122 -41.12 18.95 -4.35
C VAL A 122 -42.08 18.81 -5.53
N ARG A 123 -41.96 17.77 -6.34
CA ARG A 123 -42.88 17.49 -7.45
C ARG A 123 -44.32 17.28 -6.97
N GLU A 124 -44.51 16.42 -5.98
CA GLU A 124 -45.82 16.14 -5.39
C GLU A 124 -46.47 17.38 -4.80
N ALA A 125 -45.68 18.25 -4.14
CA ALA A 125 -46.16 19.51 -3.59
C ALA A 125 -46.61 20.49 -4.69
N ASN A 126 -45.87 20.55 -5.82
CA ASN A 126 -46.21 21.41 -6.96
C ASN A 126 -47.47 20.91 -7.71
N GLU A 127 -47.64 19.61 -7.87
CA GLU A 127 -48.81 19.00 -8.48
C GLU A 127 -50.08 19.29 -7.65
N LYS A 128 -50.00 19.19 -6.32
CA LYS A 128 -51.13 19.54 -5.42
C LYS A 128 -51.52 21.01 -5.53
N LYS A 129 -50.56 21.94 -5.65
CA LYS A 129 -50.80 23.35 -5.85
C LYS A 129 -51.48 23.65 -7.21
N SER A 130 -51.06 22.99 -8.25
CA SER A 130 -51.65 23.13 -9.60
C SER A 130 -53.10 22.68 -9.65
N ASN A 131 -53.44 21.58 -8.97
CA ASN A 131 -54.78 21.03 -8.93
C ASN A 131 -55.75 21.79 -8.00
N SER A 132 -55.26 22.61 -7.09
CA SER A 132 -56.12 23.44 -6.20
C SER A 132 -56.42 24.84 -6.75
N SER A 133 -55.88 25.20 -7.91
CA SER A 133 -56.06 26.52 -8.55
C SER A 133 -57.02 26.48 -9.75
N SER A 134 -57.80 25.41 -9.93
CA SER A 134 -58.80 25.29 -10.97
C SER A 134 -60.21 25.37 -10.43
#